data_d3f70286d9781e545a6d072e85228f69
#
_entry.id   d3f70286d9781e545a6d072e85228f69
#
_cell.length_a   1.000
_cell.length_b   1.000
_cell.length_c   1.000
_cell.angle_alpha   90.00
_cell.angle_beta   90.00
_cell.angle_gamma   90.00
#
_symmetry.space_group_name_H-M   'P 1'
#
loop_
_entity.id
_entity.type
_entity.pdbx_description
1 polymer ?
#
loop_
_entity_poly.entity_id
_entity_poly.type
_entity_poly.pdbx_seq_one_letter_code
_entity_poly.pdbx_strand_id
1 'polypeptide(L)'
;MSKRWMAALLCLLMMIPAASPAEEEDYSAEEIVENVLLDEEDEEIPLDPEETPEPDSVGTAREDLIDRIVTLGKKLYDDADGKRKRAHYASDIYVCKNFTVYLFRQNRDEFRMAEYPDTELVIPNNLPAAKCKPYAYGFLWEDIPAERGNPFEAAAQFIYDTNLSREENMSLAMDFMRQAQRGDYFQMSADYEYGVGAHSAIMLSYDPETDEIHWMDSNMRGGKKDGIRYGLVQYDAVKSVEWWASAFCHKKRGATLYRLRQDIIYADQAP
;
A
#
# COMPACT_ATOMS: atom_id res chain seq x y z
N MET A 1 -25.41 9.62 78.56
CA MET A 1 -25.18 8.16 78.77
C MET A 1 -25.55 7.47 77.48
N SER A 2 -24.59 7.15 76.64
CA SER A 2 -23.88 5.87 76.49
C SER A 2 -24.77 4.79 75.83
N LYS A 3 -24.48 4.38 74.63
CA LYS A 3 -23.68 3.26 74.03
C LYS A 3 -24.34 2.89 72.72
N ARG A 4 -23.70 3.02 71.61
CA ARG A 4 -22.98 2.02 70.82
C ARG A 4 -23.70 0.68 70.66
N TRP A 5 -24.25 0.44 69.44
CA TRP A 5 -24.23 -0.90 68.81
C TRP A 5 -23.92 -0.71 67.34
N MET A 6 -22.73 -1.17 66.94
CA MET A 6 -22.33 -1.37 65.57
C MET A 6 -23.00 -2.69 65.08
N ALA A 7 -23.78 -2.57 64.03
CA ALA A 7 -24.16 -3.75 63.25
C ALA A 7 -23.23 -3.83 62.03
N ALA A 8 -22.36 -4.83 62.06
CA ALA A 8 -21.50 -5.17 60.96
C ALA A 8 -22.37 -5.77 59.84
N LEU A 9 -22.53 -5.01 58.77
CA LEU A 9 -23.08 -5.52 57.53
C LEU A 9 -21.92 -6.13 56.72
N LEU A 10 -21.87 -7.44 56.69
CA LEU A 10 -20.92 -8.25 55.95
C LEU A 10 -21.30 -8.13 54.45
N CYS A 11 -20.72 -7.17 53.74
CA CYS A 11 -20.79 -7.17 52.28
C CYS A 11 -19.83 -8.23 51.77
N LEU A 12 -20.43 -9.34 51.36
CA LEU A 12 -19.76 -10.35 50.56
C LEU A 12 -19.50 -9.76 49.17
N LEU A 13 -18.38 -9.07 48.97
CA LEU A 13 -17.88 -8.72 47.66
C LEU A 13 -17.50 -10.03 46.95
N MET A 14 -18.33 -10.47 46.04
CA MET A 14 -17.91 -11.43 45.05
C MET A 14 -16.78 -10.75 44.24
N MET A 15 -15.57 -11.21 44.45
CA MET A 15 -14.43 -10.92 43.55
C MET A 15 -14.77 -11.59 42.22
N ILE A 16 -15.31 -10.80 41.29
CA ILE A 16 -15.24 -11.10 39.88
C ILE A 16 -13.76 -10.93 39.54
N PRO A 17 -13.04 -11.97 39.08
CA PRO A 17 -11.69 -11.73 38.59
C PRO A 17 -11.82 -10.72 37.45
N ALA A 18 -11.20 -9.57 37.60
CA ALA A 18 -10.98 -8.65 36.50
C ALA A 18 -10.29 -9.46 35.40
N ALA A 19 -10.95 -9.58 34.26
CA ALA A 19 -10.31 -10.07 33.07
C ALA A 19 -9.04 -9.20 32.91
N SER A 20 -7.89 -9.83 32.93
CA SER A 20 -6.63 -9.18 32.58
C SER A 20 -6.85 -8.49 31.24
N PRO A 21 -6.55 -7.21 31.07
CA PRO A 21 -6.52 -6.65 29.74
C PRO A 21 -5.56 -7.53 28.96
N ALA A 22 -6.02 -8.05 27.83
CA ALA A 22 -5.12 -8.70 26.89
C ALA A 22 -3.96 -7.70 26.69
N GLU A 23 -2.75 -8.13 26.91
CA GLU A 23 -1.57 -7.35 26.62
C GLU A 23 -1.70 -7.00 25.11
N GLU A 24 -2.08 -5.76 24.80
CA GLU A 24 -1.92 -5.21 23.47
C GLU A 24 -0.40 -5.16 23.28
N GLU A 25 0.12 -6.10 22.51
CA GLU A 25 1.51 -6.05 22.09
C GLU A 25 1.71 -4.73 21.34
N ASP A 26 2.43 -3.83 21.96
CA ASP A 26 2.73 -2.49 21.44
C ASP A 26 3.87 -2.63 20.41
N TYR A 27 3.50 -3.10 19.21
CA TYR A 27 4.43 -3.16 18.09
C TYR A 27 4.69 -1.77 17.55
N SER A 28 5.97 -1.40 17.39
CA SER A 28 6.34 -0.16 16.71
C SER A 28 5.85 -0.16 15.27
N ALA A 29 5.65 1.04 14.70
CA ALA A 29 5.19 1.17 13.31
C ALA A 29 6.09 0.45 12.29
N GLU A 30 7.37 0.37 12.59
CA GLU A 30 8.35 -0.39 11.80
C GLU A 30 8.13 -1.89 11.96
N GLU A 31 7.80 -2.39 13.16
CA GLU A 31 7.53 -3.80 13.44
C GLU A 31 6.20 -4.29 12.87
N ILE A 32 5.15 -3.46 12.82
CA ILE A 32 3.84 -3.88 12.27
C ILE A 32 3.91 -4.04 10.75
N VAL A 33 4.59 -3.12 10.07
CA VAL A 33 4.88 -3.28 8.64
C VAL A 33 5.86 -4.44 8.44
N GLU A 34 6.73 -4.72 9.40
CA GLU A 34 7.70 -5.80 9.37
C GLU A 34 7.07 -7.16 9.69
N ASN A 35 6.24 -7.27 10.72
CA ASN A 35 5.64 -8.54 11.15
C ASN A 35 4.43 -8.96 10.30
N VAL A 36 3.61 -8.02 9.84
CA VAL A 36 2.45 -8.31 8.98
C VAL A 36 2.87 -8.84 7.60
N LEU A 37 4.14 -8.64 7.21
CA LEU A 37 4.67 -9.10 5.91
C LEU A 37 5.78 -10.17 6.05
N LEU A 38 6.14 -10.62 7.25
CA LEU A 38 7.25 -11.55 7.48
C LEU A 38 6.86 -12.97 7.87
N ASP A 39 5.58 -13.23 8.18
CA ASP A 39 5.11 -14.54 8.61
C ASP A 39 4.68 -15.43 7.45
N GLU A 40 5.61 -15.79 6.57
CA GLU A 40 5.48 -17.03 5.80
C GLU A 40 6.87 -17.49 5.35
N GLU A 41 7.21 -18.74 5.68
CA GLU A 41 8.31 -19.45 5.05
C GLU A 41 7.96 -19.62 3.56
N ASP A 42 8.74 -18.95 2.69
CA ASP A 42 8.59 -19.05 1.25
C ASP A 42 8.74 -20.52 0.81
N GLU A 43 7.61 -21.21 0.57
CA GLU A 43 7.63 -22.38 -0.29
C GLU A 43 7.91 -21.91 -1.71
N GLU A 44 9.02 -22.39 -2.29
CA GLU A 44 9.38 -22.13 -3.68
C GLU A 44 8.26 -22.68 -4.59
N ILE A 45 7.40 -21.79 -5.11
CA ILE A 45 6.50 -22.14 -6.20
C ILE A 45 7.35 -22.29 -7.46
N PRO A 46 7.35 -23.47 -8.13
CA PRO A 46 8.03 -23.64 -9.37
C PRO A 46 7.47 -22.69 -10.43
N LEU A 47 8.29 -21.81 -10.96
CA LEU A 47 7.94 -20.97 -12.09
C LEU A 47 7.70 -21.88 -13.31
N ASP A 48 6.46 -21.90 -13.77
CA ASP A 48 6.11 -22.51 -15.06
C ASP A 48 6.80 -21.74 -16.20
N PRO A 49 7.30 -22.41 -17.24
CA PRO A 49 8.07 -21.75 -18.28
C PRO A 49 7.21 -20.76 -19.07
N GLU A 50 7.77 -19.57 -19.25
CA GLU A 50 7.30 -18.43 -20.05
C GLU A 50 6.32 -18.79 -21.18
N GLU A 51 5.05 -18.49 -21.01
CA GLU A 51 4.21 -18.20 -22.16
C GLU A 51 4.64 -16.84 -22.73
N THR A 52 5.33 -16.91 -23.85
CA THR A 52 5.62 -15.73 -24.68
C THR A 52 4.28 -15.15 -25.12
N PRO A 53 3.95 -13.89 -24.79
CA PRO A 53 2.72 -13.28 -25.25
C PRO A 53 2.73 -13.20 -26.78
N GLU A 54 1.66 -13.68 -27.41
CA GLU A 54 1.48 -13.53 -28.85
C GLU A 54 1.43 -12.04 -29.22
N PRO A 55 2.11 -11.60 -30.29
CA PRO A 55 2.16 -10.22 -30.70
C PRO A 55 0.98 -9.88 -31.62
N ASP A 56 -0.23 -9.66 -31.10
CA ASP A 56 -1.32 -9.11 -31.91
C ASP A 56 -2.45 -8.47 -31.06
N SER A 57 -2.11 -7.61 -30.14
CA SER A 57 -2.95 -6.48 -29.77
C SER A 57 -2.07 -5.25 -29.72
N VAL A 58 -2.32 -4.28 -30.60
CA VAL A 58 -1.73 -2.94 -30.46
C VAL A 58 -2.28 -2.39 -29.15
N GLY A 59 -1.52 -2.61 -28.07
CA GLY A 59 -1.84 -2.09 -26.73
C GLY A 59 -2.01 -0.58 -26.81
N THR A 60 -2.90 -0.04 -26.03
CA THR A 60 -3.02 1.42 -25.94
C THR A 60 -1.73 2.00 -25.34
N ALA A 61 -1.41 3.26 -25.60
CA ALA A 61 -0.23 3.91 -25.00
C ALA A 61 -0.27 3.83 -23.46
N ARG A 62 -1.47 3.81 -22.87
CA ARG A 62 -1.67 3.60 -21.43
C ARG A 62 -1.17 2.23 -20.98
N GLU A 63 -1.52 1.18 -21.67
CA GLU A 63 -1.09 -0.19 -21.35
C GLU A 63 0.41 -0.35 -21.54
N ASP A 64 0.99 0.21 -22.60
CA ASP A 64 2.44 0.21 -22.78
C ASP A 64 3.17 0.93 -21.63
N LEU A 65 2.66 2.08 -21.17
CA LEU A 65 3.23 2.76 -20.00
C LEU A 65 3.17 1.87 -18.75
N ILE A 66 2.03 1.18 -18.51
CA ILE A 66 1.89 0.24 -17.40
C ILE A 66 2.87 -0.92 -17.54
N ASP A 67 3.00 -1.50 -18.74
CA ASP A 67 3.91 -2.62 -19.01
C ASP A 67 5.36 -2.26 -18.77
N ARG A 68 5.78 -1.06 -19.19
CA ARG A 68 7.14 -0.55 -18.94
C ARG A 68 7.41 -0.34 -17.44
N ILE A 69 6.43 0.19 -16.71
CA ILE A 69 6.51 0.37 -15.25
C ILE A 69 6.68 -0.99 -14.55
N VAL A 70 5.85 -1.95 -14.90
CA VAL A 70 5.87 -3.31 -14.32
C VAL A 70 7.17 -4.03 -14.68
N THR A 71 7.59 -3.95 -15.95
CA THR A 71 8.86 -4.54 -16.42
C THR A 71 10.07 -3.97 -15.68
N LEU A 72 10.11 -2.65 -15.47
CA LEU A 72 11.19 -2.03 -14.69
C LEU A 72 11.16 -2.48 -13.23
N GLY A 73 9.98 -2.60 -12.63
CA GLY A 73 9.82 -3.11 -11.27
C GLY A 73 10.34 -4.55 -11.13
N LYS A 74 9.96 -5.42 -12.08
CA LYS A 74 10.49 -6.80 -12.16
C LYS A 74 12.01 -6.81 -12.32
N LYS A 75 12.54 -5.98 -13.20
CA LYS A 75 13.99 -5.87 -13.39
C LYS A 75 14.71 -5.49 -12.09
N LEU A 76 14.19 -4.53 -11.33
CA LEU A 76 14.79 -4.15 -10.04
C LEU A 76 14.71 -5.28 -9.01
N TYR A 77 13.65 -6.09 -9.04
CA TYR A 77 13.54 -7.29 -8.23
C TYR A 77 14.56 -8.34 -8.65
N ASP A 78 14.70 -8.61 -9.95
CA ASP A 78 15.65 -9.61 -10.47
C ASP A 78 17.11 -9.19 -10.24
N ASP A 79 17.41 -7.90 -10.34
CA ASP A 79 18.76 -7.35 -10.07
C ASP A 79 19.07 -7.31 -8.56
N ALA A 80 18.08 -7.48 -7.67
CA ALA A 80 18.29 -7.49 -6.23
C ALA A 80 19.07 -8.73 -5.77
N ASP A 81 19.88 -8.57 -4.71
CA ASP A 81 20.73 -9.62 -4.16
C ASP A 81 20.08 -10.34 -2.96
N GLY A 82 20.42 -11.60 -2.81
CA GLY A 82 20.10 -12.42 -1.65
C GLY A 82 18.75 -13.13 -1.69
N LYS A 83 18.55 -14.05 -0.71
CA LYS A 83 17.40 -14.95 -0.62
C LYS A 83 16.05 -14.23 -0.56
N ARG A 84 16.02 -13.00 0.00
CA ARG A 84 14.82 -12.16 0.11
C ARG A 84 14.83 -11.00 -0.89
N LYS A 85 15.55 -11.12 -2.00
CA LYS A 85 15.64 -10.08 -3.02
C LYS A 85 15.94 -8.70 -2.41
N ARG A 86 17.16 -8.54 -1.92
CA ARG A 86 17.64 -7.29 -1.33
C ARG A 86 18.38 -6.47 -2.36
N ALA A 87 18.05 -5.20 -2.41
CA ALA A 87 18.78 -4.21 -3.17
C ALA A 87 19.60 -3.30 -2.25
N HIS A 88 20.67 -2.74 -2.76
CA HIS A 88 21.42 -1.73 -2.04
C HIS A 88 20.53 -0.55 -1.71
N TYR A 89 20.64 -0.03 -0.47
CA TYR A 89 19.81 1.07 -0.05
C TYR A 89 20.15 2.36 -0.81
N ALA A 90 19.19 2.84 -1.58
CA ALA A 90 19.15 4.18 -2.10
C ALA A 90 17.77 4.76 -1.73
N SER A 91 17.72 5.77 -0.86
CA SER A 91 16.47 6.35 -0.36
C SER A 91 15.61 6.96 -1.44
N ASP A 92 16.23 7.35 -2.54
CA ASP A 92 15.58 7.89 -3.73
C ASP A 92 14.92 6.82 -4.62
N ILE A 93 15.20 5.53 -4.38
CA ILE A 93 14.63 4.41 -5.14
C ILE A 93 13.90 3.42 -4.24
N TYR A 94 14.51 2.95 -3.14
CA TYR A 94 14.08 1.77 -2.40
C TYR A 94 13.26 2.05 -1.13
N VAL A 95 12.69 3.24 -0.97
CA VAL A 95 11.60 3.51 -0.02
C VAL A 95 10.28 3.47 -0.77
N CYS A 96 9.23 2.90 -0.19
CA CYS A 96 7.96 2.58 -0.84
C CYS A 96 7.44 3.64 -1.85
N LYS A 97 7.24 4.88 -1.40
CA LYS A 97 6.82 5.98 -2.29
C LYS A 97 7.87 6.30 -3.36
N ASN A 98 9.15 6.30 -2.99
CA ASN A 98 10.21 6.64 -3.92
C ASN A 98 10.37 5.58 -5.02
N PHE A 99 10.16 4.30 -4.67
CA PHE A 99 10.14 3.21 -5.63
C PHE A 99 9.05 3.44 -6.70
N THR A 100 7.81 3.69 -6.28
CA THR A 100 6.70 3.93 -7.22
C THR A 100 6.94 5.18 -8.08
N VAL A 101 7.46 6.25 -7.48
CA VAL A 101 7.83 7.50 -8.20
C VAL A 101 8.96 7.25 -9.19
N TYR A 102 9.97 6.49 -8.80
CA TYR A 102 11.10 6.15 -9.68
C TYR A 102 10.62 5.39 -10.90
N LEU A 103 9.82 4.34 -10.72
CA LEU A 103 9.29 3.53 -11.83
C LEU A 103 8.50 4.39 -12.82
N PHE A 104 7.65 5.29 -12.33
CA PHE A 104 6.89 6.19 -13.19
C PHE A 104 7.81 7.15 -13.96
N ARG A 105 8.72 7.82 -13.28
CA ARG A 105 9.60 8.83 -13.88
C ARG A 105 10.52 8.29 -14.96
N GLN A 106 10.94 7.02 -14.84
CA GLN A 106 11.82 6.37 -15.83
C GLN A 106 11.10 6.01 -17.13
N ASN A 107 9.74 6.03 -17.14
CA ASN A 107 8.97 5.54 -18.27
C ASN A 107 8.04 6.58 -18.89
N ARG A 108 7.85 7.74 -18.28
CA ARG A 108 6.80 8.70 -18.65
C ARG A 108 7.13 9.60 -19.85
N ASP A 109 8.40 9.77 -20.19
CA ASP A 109 8.84 10.86 -21.09
C ASP A 109 8.28 10.75 -22.50
N GLU A 110 8.00 9.53 -22.96
CA GLU A 110 7.41 9.23 -24.26
C GLU A 110 5.86 9.30 -24.28
N PHE A 111 5.23 9.70 -23.18
CA PHE A 111 3.78 9.71 -23.03
C PHE A 111 3.26 11.10 -22.66
N ARG A 112 2.03 11.38 -23.13
CA ARG A 112 1.27 12.61 -22.84
C ARG A 112 -0.19 12.25 -22.56
N MET A 113 -0.95 13.21 -22.07
CA MET A 113 -2.41 13.13 -22.09
C MET A 113 -2.91 13.76 -23.40
N ALA A 114 -3.87 13.14 -24.05
CA ALA A 114 -4.42 13.63 -25.33
C ALA A 114 -5.01 15.05 -25.20
N GLU A 115 -5.60 15.35 -24.04
CA GLU A 115 -6.15 16.67 -23.73
C GLU A 115 -5.06 17.74 -23.51
N TYR A 116 -3.85 17.33 -23.08
CA TYR A 116 -2.72 18.23 -22.74
C TYR A 116 -1.41 17.74 -23.39
N PRO A 117 -1.34 17.73 -24.73
CA PRO A 117 -0.25 17.07 -25.46
C PRO A 117 1.13 17.71 -25.27
N ASP A 118 1.19 18.99 -24.92
CA ASP A 118 2.43 19.72 -24.63
C ASP A 118 2.89 19.61 -23.17
N THR A 119 2.11 18.94 -22.32
CA THR A 119 2.39 18.87 -20.89
C THR A 119 3.01 17.53 -20.51
N GLU A 120 4.19 17.55 -19.89
CA GLU A 120 4.83 16.34 -19.35
C GLU A 120 4.01 15.73 -18.23
N LEU A 121 3.99 14.38 -18.19
CA LEU A 121 3.32 13.65 -17.12
C LEU A 121 4.05 13.81 -15.79
N VAL A 122 3.30 14.06 -14.72
CA VAL A 122 3.85 14.19 -13.37
C VAL A 122 3.13 13.26 -12.39
N ILE A 123 3.87 12.70 -11.44
CA ILE A 123 3.28 11.97 -10.31
C ILE A 123 3.18 12.91 -9.12
N PRO A 124 1.98 13.06 -8.52
CA PRO A 124 1.79 13.98 -7.39
C PRO A 124 2.57 13.57 -6.13
N ASN A 125 2.92 14.55 -5.32
CA ASN A 125 3.46 14.30 -3.99
C ASN A 125 2.34 13.91 -3.01
N ASN A 126 2.73 13.32 -1.87
CA ASN A 126 1.78 13.09 -0.80
C ASN A 126 1.37 14.41 -0.13
N LEU A 127 0.09 14.55 0.18
CA LEU A 127 -0.39 15.67 0.98
C LEU A 127 0.27 15.66 2.38
N PRO A 128 0.56 16.84 2.95
CA PRO A 128 0.98 16.94 4.35
C PRO A 128 -0.09 16.41 5.32
N ALA A 129 0.34 15.85 6.45
CA ALA A 129 -0.55 15.33 7.50
C ALA A 129 -1.67 16.29 7.91
N ALA A 130 -1.37 17.58 8.01
CA ALA A 130 -2.36 18.61 8.40
C ALA A 130 -3.53 18.71 7.39
N LYS A 131 -3.31 18.33 6.12
CA LYS A 131 -4.34 18.35 5.08
C LYS A 131 -5.08 17.02 4.96
N CYS A 132 -4.52 15.94 5.46
CA CYS A 132 -5.11 14.59 5.41
C CYS A 132 -5.91 14.24 6.67
N LYS A 133 -6.08 15.18 7.63
CA LYS A 133 -6.78 14.89 8.88
C LYS A 133 -8.28 14.62 8.65
N PRO A 134 -8.85 13.70 9.47
CA PRO A 134 -8.25 12.98 10.59
C PRO A 134 -7.51 11.69 10.20
N TYR A 135 -7.41 11.38 8.94
CA TYR A 135 -7.14 10.03 8.45
C TYR A 135 -5.72 9.78 8.02
N ALA A 136 -4.84 10.80 8.04
CA ALA A 136 -3.48 10.43 7.89
C ALA A 136 -2.61 11.15 6.87
N TYR A 137 -1.34 11.10 7.15
CA TYR A 137 -0.26 11.59 6.31
C TYR A 137 0.00 10.63 5.15
N GLY A 138 0.06 11.17 3.94
CA GLY A 138 0.35 10.37 2.75
C GLY A 138 -0.82 9.53 2.23
N PHE A 139 -2.00 9.72 2.79
CA PHE A 139 -3.23 9.03 2.36
C PHE A 139 -3.72 9.52 1.00
N LEU A 140 -3.61 10.80 0.75
CA LEU A 140 -3.96 11.41 -0.52
C LEU A 140 -2.73 12.02 -1.17
N TRP A 141 -2.72 12.00 -2.48
CA TRP A 141 -1.80 12.83 -3.25
C TRP A 141 -2.29 14.28 -3.30
N GLU A 142 -1.35 15.19 -3.59
CA GLU A 142 -1.70 16.57 -3.90
C GLU A 142 -2.69 16.60 -5.07
N ASP A 143 -3.68 17.47 -4.96
CA ASP A 143 -4.62 17.73 -6.05
C ASP A 143 -3.91 18.58 -7.12
N ILE A 144 -3.19 17.89 -7.99
CA ILE A 144 -2.61 18.46 -9.19
C ILE A 144 -3.58 18.19 -10.33
N PRO A 145 -4.14 19.22 -10.97
CA PRO A 145 -5.08 19.00 -12.05
C PRO A 145 -4.38 18.47 -13.32
N ALA A 146 -5.17 17.87 -14.22
CA ALA A 146 -4.66 17.23 -15.43
C ALA A 146 -3.88 18.20 -16.34
N GLU A 147 -4.32 19.44 -16.47
CA GLU A 147 -3.62 20.49 -17.26
C GLU A 147 -2.20 20.80 -16.75
N ARG A 148 -1.86 20.34 -15.54
CA ARG A 148 -0.51 20.42 -14.97
C ARG A 148 0.24 19.09 -15.03
N GLY A 149 -0.24 18.16 -15.85
CA GLY A 149 0.43 16.91 -16.16
C GLY A 149 0.10 15.73 -15.25
N ASN A 150 -0.88 15.85 -14.34
CA ASN A 150 -1.30 14.71 -13.50
C ASN A 150 -2.12 13.70 -14.31
N PRO A 151 -1.57 12.51 -14.66
CA PRO A 151 -2.30 11.52 -15.44
C PRO A 151 -3.12 10.57 -14.58
N PHE A 152 -3.22 10.80 -13.27
CA PHE A 152 -3.89 9.89 -12.33
C PHE A 152 -5.23 10.44 -11.88
N GLU A 153 -6.16 9.52 -11.66
CA GLU A 153 -7.42 9.77 -10.98
C GLU A 153 -7.57 8.81 -9.78
N ALA A 154 -8.32 9.23 -8.75
CA ALA A 154 -8.67 8.38 -7.63
C ALA A 154 -9.76 7.39 -8.09
N ALA A 155 -9.36 6.17 -8.43
CA ALA A 155 -10.27 5.14 -8.91
C ALA A 155 -11.14 4.55 -7.79
N ALA A 156 -10.56 4.38 -6.61
CA ALA A 156 -11.26 3.92 -5.41
C ALA A 156 -10.60 4.47 -4.15
N GLN A 157 -11.39 4.60 -3.08
CA GLN A 157 -10.92 5.08 -1.80
C GLN A 157 -11.63 4.35 -0.67
N PHE A 158 -10.87 3.94 0.33
CA PHE A 158 -11.36 3.45 1.61
C PHE A 158 -10.96 4.41 2.73
N ILE A 159 -11.90 4.72 3.60
CA ILE A 159 -11.70 5.51 4.82
C ILE A 159 -12.33 4.74 5.97
N TYR A 160 -11.55 4.40 6.99
CA TYR A 160 -12.09 3.75 8.18
C TYR A 160 -13.09 4.68 8.87
N ASP A 161 -14.35 4.24 9.02
CA ASP A 161 -15.39 4.98 9.72
C ASP A 161 -15.52 4.49 11.18
N THR A 162 -15.19 5.35 12.13
CA THR A 162 -15.29 5.05 13.56
C THR A 162 -16.72 4.89 14.07
N ASN A 163 -17.74 5.25 13.29
CA ASN A 163 -19.15 5.05 13.61
C ASN A 163 -19.65 3.66 13.21
N LEU A 164 -18.89 2.93 12.39
CA LEU A 164 -19.19 1.57 11.96
C LEU A 164 -18.47 0.55 12.84
N SER A 165 -19.02 -0.65 12.90
CA SER A 165 -18.34 -1.78 13.52
C SER A 165 -17.05 -2.13 12.75
N ARG A 166 -16.19 -2.96 13.38
CA ARG A 166 -14.99 -3.47 12.71
C ARG A 166 -15.37 -4.33 11.50
N GLU A 167 -16.41 -5.15 11.62
CA GLU A 167 -16.90 -6.03 10.57
C GLU A 167 -17.42 -5.26 9.35
N GLU A 168 -18.17 -4.18 9.58
CA GLU A 168 -18.63 -3.30 8.51
C GLU A 168 -17.46 -2.61 7.81
N ASN A 169 -16.49 -2.09 8.56
CA ASN A 169 -15.28 -1.53 7.98
C ASN A 169 -14.46 -2.57 7.20
N MET A 170 -14.37 -3.82 7.71
CA MET A 170 -13.71 -4.94 7.00
C MET A 170 -14.38 -5.20 5.65
N SER A 171 -15.71 -5.25 5.60
CA SER A 171 -16.45 -5.45 4.34
C SER A 171 -16.17 -4.34 3.33
N LEU A 172 -16.23 -3.09 3.78
CA LEU A 172 -15.93 -1.93 2.91
C LEU A 172 -14.47 -1.93 2.42
N ALA A 173 -13.54 -2.34 3.27
CA ALA A 173 -12.12 -2.44 2.91
C ALA A 173 -11.88 -3.58 1.90
N MET A 174 -12.57 -4.71 2.03
CA MET A 174 -12.51 -5.80 1.06
C MET A 174 -13.07 -5.37 -0.30
N ASP A 175 -14.23 -4.71 -0.31
CA ASP A 175 -14.84 -4.19 -1.55
C ASP A 175 -13.97 -3.13 -2.22
N PHE A 176 -13.24 -2.35 -1.45
CA PHE A 176 -12.24 -1.42 -1.96
C PHE A 176 -11.08 -2.16 -2.65
N MET A 177 -10.49 -3.17 -2.01
CA MET A 177 -9.34 -3.89 -2.57
C MET A 177 -9.71 -4.69 -3.83
N ARG A 178 -10.93 -5.24 -3.92
CA ARG A 178 -11.41 -5.93 -5.12
C ARG A 178 -11.54 -5.03 -6.35
N GLN A 179 -11.43 -3.72 -6.20
CA GLN A 179 -11.41 -2.77 -7.32
C GLN A 179 -10.01 -2.55 -7.90
N ALA A 180 -8.98 -3.15 -7.30
CA ALA A 180 -7.60 -3.03 -7.77
C ALA A 180 -7.45 -3.58 -9.19
N GLN A 181 -6.73 -2.85 -10.03
CA GLN A 181 -6.40 -3.23 -11.40
C GLN A 181 -4.89 -3.11 -11.61
N ARG A 182 -4.41 -3.83 -12.61
CA ARG A 182 -3.01 -3.76 -13.02
C ARG A 182 -2.60 -2.31 -13.32
N GLY A 183 -1.50 -1.88 -12.71
CA GLY A 183 -0.98 -0.53 -12.85
C GLY A 183 -1.57 0.50 -11.89
N ASP A 184 -2.52 0.13 -11.03
CA ASP A 184 -3.00 1.03 -9.98
C ASP A 184 -1.90 1.33 -8.97
N TYR A 185 -1.75 2.61 -8.63
CA TYR A 185 -0.87 3.10 -7.58
C TYR A 185 -1.63 3.10 -6.25
N PHE A 186 -1.31 2.14 -5.42
CA PHE A 186 -1.86 2.04 -4.07
C PHE A 186 -1.14 2.99 -3.13
N GLN A 187 -1.91 3.77 -2.39
CA GLN A 187 -1.40 4.66 -1.35
C GLN A 187 -2.16 4.43 -0.06
N MET A 188 -1.47 3.87 0.94
CA MET A 188 -2.00 3.69 2.28
C MET A 188 -1.56 4.83 3.19
N SER A 189 -2.47 5.32 4.03
CA SER A 189 -2.20 6.41 4.94
C SER A 189 -1.22 6.04 6.05
N ALA A 190 -0.48 7.05 6.53
CA ALA A 190 0.21 6.97 7.81
C ALA A 190 -0.69 7.44 8.95
N ASP A 191 -0.51 6.87 10.11
CA ASP A 191 -1.00 7.41 11.38
C ASP A 191 0.15 7.48 12.38
N TYR A 192 0.76 8.64 12.46
CA TYR A 192 1.91 8.84 13.34
C TYR A 192 1.56 8.91 14.83
N GLU A 193 0.27 9.13 15.16
CA GLU A 193 -0.18 9.05 16.55
C GLU A 193 -0.09 7.62 17.07
N TYR A 194 -0.37 6.64 16.19
CA TYR A 194 -0.26 5.22 16.50
C TYR A 194 1.04 4.57 15.96
N GLY A 195 2.00 5.38 15.52
CA GLY A 195 3.28 4.88 15.03
C GLY A 195 3.24 4.13 13.71
N VAL A 196 2.23 4.37 12.89
CA VAL A 196 2.03 3.67 11.61
C VAL A 196 2.52 4.51 10.43
N GLY A 197 3.46 3.98 9.67
CA GLY A 197 3.97 4.61 8.45
C GLY A 197 3.00 4.49 7.26
N ALA A 198 3.08 5.44 6.31
CA ALA A 198 2.45 5.32 5.01
C ALA A 198 3.12 4.22 4.18
N HIS A 199 2.36 3.62 3.27
CA HIS A 199 2.91 2.67 2.32
C HIS A 199 2.39 2.93 0.92
N SER A 200 3.26 2.70 -0.07
CA SER A 200 2.93 2.83 -1.50
C SER A 200 3.35 1.55 -2.22
N ALA A 201 2.50 1.07 -3.11
CA ALA A 201 2.73 -0.11 -3.93
C ALA A 201 2.12 0.10 -5.33
N ILE A 202 2.42 -0.79 -6.27
CA ILE A 202 1.76 -0.87 -7.57
C ILE A 202 1.07 -2.21 -7.67
N MET A 203 -0.22 -2.21 -7.96
CA MET A 203 -1.02 -3.41 -8.10
C MET A 203 -0.71 -4.11 -9.43
N LEU A 204 -0.53 -5.42 -9.39
CA LEU A 204 -0.30 -6.25 -10.58
C LEU A 204 -1.58 -6.93 -11.06
N SER A 205 -2.37 -7.47 -10.13
CA SER A 205 -3.67 -8.05 -10.45
C SER A 205 -4.53 -8.22 -9.18
N TYR A 206 -5.82 -8.42 -9.39
CA TYR A 206 -6.74 -9.03 -8.46
C TYR A 206 -7.22 -10.34 -9.07
N ASP A 207 -7.08 -11.43 -8.34
CA ASP A 207 -7.63 -12.73 -8.73
C ASP A 207 -8.98 -12.96 -8.05
N PRO A 208 -10.10 -12.97 -8.80
CA PRO A 208 -11.42 -13.18 -8.22
C PRO A 208 -11.69 -14.65 -7.84
N GLU A 209 -10.90 -15.63 -8.31
CA GLU A 209 -11.09 -17.04 -7.98
C GLU A 209 -10.54 -17.36 -6.59
N THR A 210 -9.40 -16.77 -6.23
CA THR A 210 -8.74 -16.94 -4.93
C THR A 210 -9.00 -15.80 -3.96
N ASP A 211 -9.59 -14.68 -4.41
CA ASP A 211 -9.78 -13.41 -3.69
C ASP A 211 -8.43 -12.84 -3.19
N GLU A 212 -7.43 -12.86 -4.07
CA GLU A 212 -6.05 -12.44 -3.78
C GLU A 212 -5.63 -11.22 -4.60
N ILE A 213 -4.75 -10.44 -4.01
CA ILE A 213 -4.12 -9.28 -4.64
C ILE A 213 -2.64 -9.58 -4.87
N HIS A 214 -2.20 -9.34 -6.09
CA HIS A 214 -0.81 -9.35 -6.48
C HIS A 214 -0.27 -7.93 -6.59
N TRP A 215 0.94 -7.68 -6.06
CA TRP A 215 1.53 -6.34 -6.09
C TRP A 215 3.06 -6.37 -6.17
N MET A 216 3.63 -5.20 -6.44
CA MET A 216 5.05 -4.94 -6.28
C MET A 216 5.29 -3.69 -5.44
N ASP A 217 6.32 -3.74 -4.61
CA ASP A 217 6.76 -2.62 -3.80
C ASP A 217 8.25 -2.68 -3.48
N SER A 218 8.73 -1.71 -2.72
CA SER A 218 10.03 -1.78 -2.05
C SER A 218 9.94 -1.08 -0.69
N ASN A 219 10.63 -1.61 0.30
CA ASN A 219 10.71 -1.00 1.61
C ASN A 219 12.05 -1.30 2.30
N MET A 220 12.35 -0.52 3.34
CA MET A 220 13.58 -0.54 4.13
C MET A 220 13.70 -1.73 5.10
N ARG A 221 13.24 -2.91 4.69
CA ARG A 221 13.20 -4.12 5.53
C ARG A 221 14.46 -4.99 5.43
N GLY A 222 15.34 -4.68 4.51
CA GLY A 222 16.53 -5.49 4.24
C GLY A 222 17.53 -5.57 5.40
N GLY A 223 17.31 -4.84 6.50
CA GLY A 223 18.24 -4.77 7.60
C GLY A 223 19.54 -4.05 7.25
N LYS A 224 20.61 -4.30 8.00
CA LYS A 224 21.94 -3.74 7.74
C LYS A 224 22.95 -4.84 7.49
N LYS A 225 23.83 -4.65 6.52
CA LYS A 225 25.03 -5.46 6.31
C LYS A 225 26.19 -4.50 6.06
N ASP A 226 27.29 -4.68 6.80
CA ASP A 226 28.49 -3.84 6.72
C ASP A 226 28.18 -2.32 6.89
N GLY A 227 27.21 -2.01 7.77
CA GLY A 227 26.77 -0.64 8.04
C GLY A 227 25.82 -0.04 6.99
N ILE A 228 25.58 -0.72 5.90
CA ILE A 228 24.71 -0.29 4.80
C ILE A 228 23.30 -0.87 5.02
N ARG A 229 22.28 -0.04 4.86
CA ARG A 229 20.88 -0.45 4.90
C ARG A 229 20.41 -0.86 3.52
N TYR A 230 19.64 -1.96 3.45
CA TYR A 230 19.13 -2.48 2.19
C TYR A 230 17.61 -2.31 2.11
N GLY A 231 17.12 -1.96 0.94
CA GLY A 231 15.72 -2.10 0.57
C GLY A 231 15.40 -3.56 0.28
N LEU A 232 14.18 -3.97 0.59
CA LEU A 232 13.60 -5.23 0.14
C LEU A 232 12.65 -4.92 -1.01
N VAL A 233 13.02 -5.35 -2.20
CA VAL A 233 12.16 -5.26 -3.38
C VAL A 233 11.27 -6.49 -3.42
N GLN A 234 9.97 -6.31 -3.61
CA GLN A 234 8.98 -7.36 -3.83
C GLN A 234 8.40 -7.22 -5.23
N TYR A 235 8.21 -8.35 -5.88
CA TYR A 235 7.52 -8.45 -7.16
C TYR A 235 6.63 -9.68 -7.12
N ASP A 236 5.39 -9.53 -7.55
CA ASP A 236 4.36 -10.56 -7.51
C ASP A 236 4.12 -11.12 -6.09
N ALA A 237 4.20 -10.24 -5.11
CA ALA A 237 3.81 -10.56 -3.75
C ALA A 237 2.30 -10.79 -3.70
N VAL A 238 1.86 -11.81 -2.95
CA VAL A 238 0.44 -12.23 -2.93
C VAL A 238 -0.10 -12.23 -1.51
N LYS A 239 -1.28 -11.67 -1.32
CA LYS A 239 -2.07 -11.77 -0.08
C LYS A 239 -3.56 -11.70 -0.39
N SER A 240 -4.35 -12.36 0.47
CA SER A 240 -5.80 -12.30 0.35
C SER A 240 -6.33 -10.87 0.56
N VAL A 241 -7.47 -10.58 -0.07
CA VAL A 241 -8.21 -9.33 0.14
C VAL A 241 -8.55 -9.12 1.62
N GLU A 242 -8.88 -10.19 2.34
CA GLU A 242 -9.15 -10.14 3.78
C GLU A 242 -7.92 -9.69 4.58
N TRP A 243 -6.72 -10.15 4.22
CA TRP A 243 -5.47 -9.71 4.86
C TRP A 243 -5.27 -8.19 4.70
N TRP A 244 -5.47 -7.64 3.50
CA TRP A 244 -5.39 -6.21 3.25
C TRP A 244 -6.41 -5.42 4.08
N ALA A 245 -7.67 -5.88 4.08
CA ALA A 245 -8.73 -5.25 4.86
C ALA A 245 -8.43 -5.27 6.37
N SER A 246 -7.89 -6.38 6.88
CA SER A 246 -7.46 -6.50 8.27
C SER A 246 -6.34 -5.50 8.61
N ALA A 247 -5.35 -5.33 7.71
CA ALA A 247 -4.26 -4.37 7.89
C ALA A 247 -4.76 -2.92 7.97
N PHE A 248 -5.80 -2.56 7.18
CA PHE A 248 -6.42 -1.23 7.27
C PHE A 248 -7.19 -1.05 8.58
N CYS A 249 -8.04 -2.03 8.93
CA CYS A 249 -8.93 -1.93 10.07
C CYS A 249 -8.19 -2.03 11.41
N HIS A 250 -7.04 -2.72 11.46
CA HIS A 250 -6.25 -2.85 12.69
C HIS A 250 -5.79 -1.50 13.25
N LYS A 251 -5.37 -0.58 12.39
CA LYS A 251 -4.90 0.76 12.79
C LYS A 251 -5.79 1.89 12.26
N LYS A 252 -7.03 1.58 11.89
CA LYS A 252 -8.02 2.57 11.42
C LYS A 252 -7.49 3.44 10.28
N ARG A 253 -6.86 2.79 9.30
CA ARG A 253 -6.22 3.47 8.16
C ARG A 253 -7.21 3.78 7.06
N GLY A 254 -6.79 4.66 6.17
CA GLY A 254 -7.39 4.82 4.85
C GLY A 254 -6.41 4.43 3.75
N ALA A 255 -6.96 4.19 2.56
CA ALA A 255 -6.16 3.89 1.38
C ALA A 255 -6.87 4.41 0.12
N THR A 256 -6.09 4.69 -0.93
CA THR A 256 -6.58 5.12 -2.23
C THR A 256 -5.86 4.34 -3.32
N LEU A 257 -6.62 3.90 -4.31
CA LEU A 257 -6.11 3.41 -5.59
C LEU A 257 -6.12 4.57 -6.58
N TYR A 258 -4.94 4.96 -7.06
CA TYR A 258 -4.78 5.94 -8.12
C TYR A 258 -4.51 5.22 -9.43
N ARG A 259 -5.32 5.50 -10.43
CA ARG A 259 -5.30 4.84 -11.73
C ARG A 259 -4.88 5.82 -12.82
N LEU A 260 -4.07 5.35 -13.76
CA LEU A 260 -3.76 6.11 -14.95
C LEU A 260 -5.03 6.31 -15.80
N ARG A 261 -5.25 7.52 -16.25
CA ARG A 261 -6.36 7.91 -17.13
C ARG A 261 -6.30 7.15 -18.46
N GLN A 262 -7.44 7.05 -19.12
CA GLN A 262 -7.57 6.33 -20.40
C GLN A 262 -7.02 7.12 -21.60
N ASP A 263 -6.88 8.45 -21.45
CA ASP A 263 -6.47 9.37 -22.53
C ASP A 263 -4.94 9.55 -22.65
N ILE A 264 -4.17 8.57 -22.19
CA ILE A 264 -2.71 8.54 -22.42
C ILE A 264 -2.43 8.20 -23.89
N ILE A 265 -1.57 8.99 -24.52
CA ILE A 265 -1.08 8.83 -25.89
C ILE A 265 0.44 8.85 -25.92
N TYR A 266 1.05 8.41 -27.02
CA TYR A 266 2.48 8.63 -27.25
C TYR A 266 2.75 10.10 -27.59
N ALA A 267 3.88 10.62 -27.13
CA ALA A 267 4.25 12.01 -27.33
C ALA A 267 4.44 12.37 -28.82
N ASP A 268 4.87 11.43 -29.65
CA ASP A 268 5.03 11.59 -31.11
C ASP A 268 3.69 11.52 -31.87
N GLN A 269 2.62 11.10 -31.21
CA GLN A 269 1.24 11.10 -31.76
C GLN A 269 0.43 12.32 -31.30
N ALA A 270 1.06 13.18 -30.49
CA ALA A 270 0.44 14.43 -30.06
C ALA A 270 0.16 15.32 -31.30
N PRO A 271 -1.02 15.93 -31.38
CA PRO A 271 -1.43 16.71 -32.57
C PRO A 271 -0.60 18.00 -32.75
#